data_55b67229c749c3642ad238cdbcf489e3
#
_entry.id   55b67229c749c3642ad238cdbcf489e3
#
_cell.length_a   1.000
_cell.length_b   1.000
_cell.length_c   1.000
_cell.angle_alpha   90.00
_cell.angle_beta   90.00
_cell.angle_gamma   90.00
#
_symmetry.space_group_name_H-M   'P 1'
#
loop_
_entity.id
_entity.type
_entity.pdbx_description
1 polymer ?
#
loop_
_entity_poly.entity_id
_entity_poly.type
_entity_poly.pdbx_seq_one_letter_code
_entity_poly.pdbx_strand_id
1 'polypeptide(L)'
;MQPHPLQSREVFLMTNKPVFFNRYRIRKKHSNTINKHYYIDLSKYADSTNILDIGFGDGDSIINTKRVDNQRIHGVESYSIGVSKVLDFINTRKITNIHIYQGDVVEIIDSFPCNYFNYVNIFFPDPWPKRRHHKRRFITKFFLDKLKTKLKKNNQVHIASDHINYIFDTKHVLNNYLDKCIQFSNHRSNRPITKYEKKAMSKRNIIFDLIFSL
;
A
#
# COMPACT_ATOMS: atom_id res chain seq x y z
N MET A 1 -28.79 -1.05 -30.16
CA MET A 1 -27.58 -1.85 -29.88
C MET A 1 -26.92 -1.29 -28.64
N GLN A 2 -27.09 -1.94 -27.49
CA GLN A 2 -26.42 -1.55 -26.24
C GLN A 2 -24.99 -2.12 -26.26
N PRO A 3 -23.98 -1.37 -25.82
CA PRO A 3 -22.62 -1.89 -25.76
C PRO A 3 -22.49 -2.91 -24.64
N HIS A 4 -21.91 -4.06 -24.95
CA HIS A 4 -21.53 -5.12 -24.02
C HIS A 4 -20.63 -4.59 -22.89
N PRO A 5 -20.84 -5.03 -21.63
CA PRO A 5 -19.94 -4.67 -20.54
C PRO A 5 -18.58 -5.33 -20.75
N LEU A 6 -17.57 -4.51 -20.77
CA LEU A 6 -16.16 -4.86 -20.96
C LEU A 6 -15.67 -5.83 -19.87
N GLN A 7 -15.35 -7.05 -20.28
CA GLN A 7 -14.47 -7.94 -19.55
C GLN A 7 -13.05 -7.41 -19.68
N SER A 8 -12.56 -6.64 -18.72
CA SER A 8 -11.17 -6.20 -18.69
C SER A 8 -10.56 -6.43 -17.32
N ARG A 9 -9.46 -7.17 -17.30
CA ARG A 9 -8.54 -7.23 -16.17
C ARG A 9 -7.84 -5.88 -16.07
N GLU A 10 -8.29 -5.02 -15.19
CA GLU A 10 -7.76 -3.66 -15.04
C GLU A 10 -6.56 -3.68 -14.09
N VAL A 11 -5.35 -3.66 -14.62
CA VAL A 11 -4.13 -3.30 -13.91
C VAL A 11 -3.69 -1.93 -14.38
N PHE A 12 -3.58 -0.98 -13.46
CA PHE A 12 -3.12 0.36 -13.77
C PHE A 12 -1.60 0.42 -13.66
N LEU A 13 -0.91 0.52 -14.80
CA LEU A 13 0.50 0.86 -14.86
C LEU A 13 0.59 2.35 -15.18
N MET A 14 1.00 3.16 -14.21
CA MET A 14 1.08 4.62 -14.37
C MET A 14 2.39 5.11 -14.98
N THR A 15 3.28 4.25 -15.48
CA THR A 15 4.54 4.67 -16.09
C THR A 15 4.75 4.04 -17.45
N ASN A 16 5.12 4.87 -18.45
CA ASN A 16 5.49 4.46 -19.82
C ASN A 16 6.85 3.76 -19.94
N LYS A 17 7.49 3.39 -18.83
CA LYS A 17 8.78 2.69 -18.82
C LYS A 17 8.68 1.44 -17.94
N PRO A 18 9.13 0.28 -18.41
CA PRO A 18 9.29 -0.88 -17.56
C PRO A 18 10.36 -0.54 -16.53
N VAL A 19 9.93 -0.34 -15.28
CA VAL A 19 10.85 0.03 -14.22
C VAL A 19 11.48 -1.24 -13.68
N PHE A 20 12.74 -1.48 -14.08
CA PHE A 20 13.56 -2.54 -13.54
C PHE A 20 14.17 -2.09 -12.21
N PHE A 21 13.70 -2.65 -11.10
CA PHE A 21 14.27 -2.36 -9.80
C PHE A 21 15.33 -3.36 -9.39
N ASN A 22 16.55 -2.86 -9.17
CA ASN A 22 17.63 -3.58 -8.50
C ASN A 22 17.41 -3.76 -6.98
N ARG A 23 16.28 -3.28 -6.42
CA ARG A 23 16.02 -3.39 -4.98
C ARG A 23 15.28 -4.65 -4.57
N TYR A 24 14.48 -5.24 -5.47
CA TYR A 24 13.69 -6.43 -5.21
C TYR A 24 14.07 -7.55 -6.18
N ARG A 25 14.36 -8.75 -5.64
CA ARG A 25 14.43 -9.97 -6.46
C ARG A 25 13.00 -10.27 -6.94
N ILE A 26 12.67 -9.85 -8.15
CA ILE A 26 11.48 -10.36 -8.82
C ILE A 26 11.72 -11.84 -9.04
N ARG A 27 11.02 -12.70 -8.30
CA ARG A 27 10.98 -14.14 -8.62
C ARG A 27 10.21 -14.29 -9.93
N LYS A 28 10.95 -14.39 -11.03
CA LYS A 28 10.39 -14.74 -12.34
C LYS A 28 9.74 -16.13 -12.25
N LYS A 29 8.42 -16.18 -12.09
CA LYS A 29 7.59 -17.30 -12.56
C LYS A 29 6.17 -16.78 -12.72
N HIS A 30 5.66 -16.92 -13.94
CA HIS A 30 4.35 -16.49 -14.48
C HIS A 30 4.28 -15.05 -14.96
N SER A 31 4.90 -14.80 -16.12
CA SER A 31 4.59 -13.67 -16.97
C SER A 31 3.44 -14.04 -17.92
N ASN A 32 2.23 -14.01 -17.46
CA ASN A 32 1.13 -13.76 -18.39
C ASN A 32 0.93 -12.26 -18.42
N THR A 33 1.31 -11.70 -19.53
CA THR A 33 1.37 -10.29 -19.86
C THR A 33 0.03 -9.62 -19.59
N ILE A 34 -0.05 -8.87 -18.50
CA ILE A 34 -1.16 -7.94 -18.27
C ILE A 34 -0.76 -6.63 -18.96
N ASN A 35 -0.94 -6.59 -20.28
CA ASN A 35 -0.67 -5.41 -21.11
C ASN A 35 -1.98 -4.73 -21.48
N LYS A 36 -2.60 -4.03 -20.52
CA LYS A 36 -3.56 -2.99 -20.87
C LYS A 36 -3.39 -1.83 -19.88
N HIS A 37 -2.90 -0.71 -20.41
CA HIS A 37 -2.84 0.55 -19.69
C HIS A 37 -4.22 1.20 -19.76
N TYR A 38 -4.90 1.34 -18.62
CA TYR A 38 -6.09 2.16 -18.52
C TYR A 38 -5.74 3.42 -17.72
N TYR A 39 -6.07 4.55 -18.28
CA TYR A 39 -5.98 5.82 -17.56
C TYR A 39 -7.26 6.01 -16.75
N ILE A 40 -7.16 6.09 -15.43
CA ILE A 40 -8.27 6.51 -14.58
C ILE A 40 -8.10 7.99 -14.29
N ASP A 41 -9.17 8.74 -14.55
CA ASP A 41 -9.29 10.10 -14.05
C ASP A 41 -9.64 10.07 -12.56
N LEU A 42 -8.60 10.13 -11.72
CA LEU A 42 -8.73 10.08 -10.26
C LEU A 42 -9.41 11.33 -9.69
N SER A 43 -9.48 12.44 -10.45
CA SER A 43 -10.14 13.67 -10.01
C SER A 43 -11.63 13.46 -9.70
N LYS A 44 -12.28 12.52 -10.39
CA LYS A 44 -13.68 12.14 -10.17
C LYS A 44 -13.95 11.59 -8.75
N TYR A 45 -12.89 11.21 -8.04
CA TYR A 45 -13.00 10.58 -6.73
C TYR A 45 -12.40 11.43 -5.61
N ALA A 46 -12.14 12.71 -5.89
CA ALA A 46 -11.55 13.61 -4.91
C ALA A 46 -12.37 13.73 -3.61
N ASP A 47 -13.71 13.69 -3.73
CA ASP A 47 -14.63 13.78 -2.59
C ASP A 47 -14.87 12.43 -1.88
N SER A 48 -14.34 11.35 -2.42
CA SER A 48 -14.40 10.04 -1.77
C SER A 48 -13.43 9.96 -0.60
N THR A 49 -13.68 8.99 0.30
CA THR A 49 -12.70 8.56 1.29
C THR A 49 -11.69 7.65 0.62
N ASN A 50 -10.52 8.19 0.27
CA ASN A 50 -9.48 7.47 -0.45
C ASN A 50 -8.46 6.88 0.50
N ILE A 51 -8.21 5.57 0.38
CA ILE A 51 -7.25 4.79 1.17
C ILE A 51 -6.13 4.33 0.25
N LEU A 52 -4.88 4.56 0.63
CA LEU A 52 -3.70 3.99 -0.01
C LEU A 52 -3.21 2.81 0.82
N ASP A 53 -3.19 1.61 0.25
CA ASP A 53 -2.64 0.39 0.87
C ASP A 53 -1.31 0.05 0.19
N ILE A 54 -0.22 0.23 0.92
CA ILE A 54 1.14 0.09 0.40
C ILE A 54 1.72 -1.27 0.78
N GLY A 55 2.09 -2.06 -0.22
CA GLY A 55 2.67 -3.38 0.00
C GLY A 55 1.64 -4.38 0.50
N PHE A 56 0.47 -4.45 -0.12
CA PHE A 56 -0.63 -5.31 0.33
C PHE A 56 -0.33 -6.83 0.23
N GLY A 57 0.80 -7.23 -0.35
CA GLY A 57 1.24 -8.62 -0.46
C GLY A 57 0.20 -9.50 -1.14
N ASP A 58 -0.30 -10.54 -0.44
CA ASP A 58 -1.33 -11.45 -0.95
C ASP A 58 -2.75 -10.83 -0.97
N GLY A 59 -2.90 -9.57 -0.54
CA GLY A 59 -4.15 -8.83 -0.61
C GLY A 59 -5.09 -8.98 0.59
N ASP A 60 -4.66 -9.62 1.68
CA ASP A 60 -5.55 -9.83 2.85
C ASP A 60 -6.08 -8.50 3.41
N SER A 61 -5.26 -7.44 3.44
CA SER A 61 -5.67 -6.10 3.89
C SER A 61 -6.79 -5.50 3.02
N ILE A 62 -6.76 -5.76 1.71
CA ILE A 62 -7.74 -5.26 0.75
C ILE A 62 -9.00 -6.15 0.74
N ILE A 63 -8.79 -7.48 0.65
CA ILE A 63 -9.86 -8.47 0.48
C ILE A 63 -10.77 -8.50 1.72
N ASN A 64 -10.20 -8.41 2.91
CA ASN A 64 -10.90 -8.52 4.20
C ASN A 64 -11.32 -7.16 4.80
N THR A 65 -11.03 -6.04 4.12
CA THR A 65 -11.51 -4.73 4.55
C THR A 65 -13.03 -4.64 4.38
N LYS A 66 -13.73 -4.19 5.45
CA LYS A 66 -15.15 -3.88 5.36
C LYS A 66 -15.34 -2.73 4.36
N ARG A 67 -16.17 -2.96 3.36
CA ARG A 67 -16.47 -1.95 2.36
C ARG A 67 -17.55 -1.02 2.85
N VAL A 68 -17.30 0.26 2.60
CA VAL A 68 -18.24 1.34 2.93
C VAL A 68 -18.49 2.12 1.64
N ASP A 69 -19.73 2.55 1.43
CA ASP A 69 -20.07 3.44 0.34
C ASP A 69 -19.22 4.71 0.39
N ASN A 70 -18.91 5.27 -0.76
CA ASN A 70 -18.01 6.40 -0.91
C ASN A 70 -16.56 6.18 -0.43
N GLN A 71 -16.13 4.93 -0.21
CA GLN A 71 -14.74 4.57 0.11
C GLN A 71 -14.07 3.91 -1.10
N ARG A 72 -12.83 4.31 -1.38
CA ARG A 72 -12.01 3.75 -2.44
C ARG A 72 -10.67 3.29 -1.90
N ILE A 73 -10.24 2.11 -2.35
CA ILE A 73 -8.95 1.54 -1.96
C ILE A 73 -8.03 1.56 -3.17
N HIS A 74 -6.85 2.12 -2.99
CA HIS A 74 -5.77 2.16 -3.97
C HIS A 74 -4.64 1.30 -3.45
N GLY A 75 -4.51 0.07 -3.95
CA GLY A 75 -3.46 -0.87 -3.54
C GLY A 75 -2.23 -0.74 -4.44
N VAL A 76 -1.05 -0.55 -3.85
CA VAL A 76 0.24 -0.56 -4.56
C VAL A 76 1.06 -1.75 -4.09
N GLU A 77 1.49 -2.61 -5.03
CA GLU A 77 2.27 -3.80 -4.72
C GLU A 77 3.21 -4.16 -5.88
N SER A 78 4.44 -4.57 -5.56
CA SER A 78 5.43 -5.02 -6.54
C SER A 78 5.36 -6.53 -6.82
N TYR A 79 4.76 -7.30 -5.92
CA TYR A 79 4.63 -8.76 -5.99
C TYR A 79 3.50 -9.19 -6.93
N SER A 80 3.84 -9.59 -8.15
CA SER A 80 2.88 -9.88 -9.23
C SER A 80 1.82 -10.94 -8.88
N ILE A 81 2.18 -11.97 -8.09
CA ILE A 81 1.23 -13.02 -7.69
C ILE A 81 0.14 -12.45 -6.78
N GLY A 82 0.53 -11.58 -5.83
CA GLY A 82 -0.43 -10.91 -4.96
C GLY A 82 -1.36 -9.98 -5.75
N VAL A 83 -0.79 -9.22 -6.69
CA VAL A 83 -1.55 -8.38 -7.62
C VAL A 83 -2.58 -9.20 -8.38
N SER A 84 -2.18 -10.31 -9.01
CA SER A 84 -3.08 -11.19 -9.76
C SER A 84 -4.22 -11.73 -8.89
N LYS A 85 -3.91 -12.15 -7.65
CA LYS A 85 -4.91 -12.67 -6.69
C LYS A 85 -5.98 -11.62 -6.36
N VAL A 86 -5.57 -10.38 -6.11
CA VAL A 86 -6.51 -9.29 -5.79
C VAL A 86 -7.33 -8.91 -7.01
N LEU A 87 -6.74 -8.89 -8.20
CA LEU A 87 -7.46 -8.63 -9.45
C LEU A 87 -8.51 -9.72 -9.75
N ASP A 88 -8.17 -10.99 -9.57
CA ASP A 88 -9.13 -12.09 -9.72
C ASP A 88 -10.31 -11.94 -8.74
N PHE A 89 -10.03 -11.53 -7.49
CA PHE A 89 -11.07 -11.24 -6.51
C PHE A 89 -11.97 -10.07 -6.94
N ILE A 90 -11.39 -8.96 -7.42
CA ILE A 90 -12.12 -7.78 -7.90
C ILE A 90 -13.03 -8.16 -9.07
N ASN A 91 -12.48 -8.87 -10.06
CA ASN A 91 -13.20 -9.26 -11.28
C ASN A 91 -14.35 -10.21 -10.98
N THR A 92 -14.08 -11.26 -10.18
CA THR A 92 -15.10 -12.27 -9.83
C THR A 92 -16.28 -11.63 -9.08
N ARG A 93 -16.02 -10.63 -8.25
CA ARG A 93 -17.05 -9.97 -7.43
C ARG A 93 -17.57 -8.66 -8.04
N LYS A 94 -17.08 -8.28 -9.23
CA LYS A 94 -17.45 -7.04 -9.93
C LYS A 94 -17.31 -5.79 -9.06
N ILE A 95 -16.19 -5.71 -8.32
CA ILE A 95 -15.91 -4.60 -7.39
C ILE A 95 -15.37 -3.41 -8.19
N THR A 96 -15.94 -2.22 -7.97
CA THR A 96 -15.61 -1.00 -8.75
C THR A 96 -14.86 0.05 -7.97
N ASN A 97 -14.70 -0.11 -6.65
CA ASN A 97 -14.08 0.87 -5.77
C ASN A 97 -12.71 0.44 -5.23
N ILE A 98 -12.08 -0.55 -5.86
CA ILE A 98 -10.70 -0.98 -5.58
C ILE A 98 -9.87 -0.83 -6.85
N HIS A 99 -8.76 -0.11 -6.74
CA HIS A 99 -7.83 0.15 -7.84
C HIS A 99 -6.45 -0.40 -7.47
N ILE A 100 -5.84 -1.19 -8.34
CA ILE A 100 -4.58 -1.89 -8.09
C ILE A 100 -3.50 -1.38 -9.04
N TYR A 101 -2.34 -1.04 -8.46
CA TYR A 101 -1.17 -0.55 -9.14
C TYR A 101 0.00 -1.48 -8.86
N GLN A 102 0.62 -2.02 -9.91
CA GLN A 102 1.77 -2.89 -9.78
C GLN A 102 3.06 -2.10 -9.93
N GLY A 103 3.90 -2.07 -8.91
CA GLY A 103 5.22 -1.44 -8.96
C GLY A 103 5.73 -0.97 -7.60
N ASP A 104 6.80 -0.17 -7.62
CA ASP A 104 7.36 0.44 -6.41
C ASP A 104 6.57 1.71 -6.07
N VAL A 105 6.09 1.78 -4.83
CA VAL A 105 5.32 2.92 -4.35
C VAL A 105 6.09 4.24 -4.44
N VAL A 106 7.40 4.22 -4.25
CA VAL A 106 8.25 5.45 -4.31
C VAL A 106 8.19 6.12 -5.67
N GLU A 107 7.92 5.34 -6.73
CA GLU A 107 7.77 5.85 -8.09
C GLU A 107 6.32 6.13 -8.44
N ILE A 108 5.43 5.21 -8.06
CA ILE A 108 4.00 5.34 -8.36
C ILE A 108 3.38 6.52 -7.62
N ILE A 109 3.87 6.86 -6.42
CA ILE A 109 3.28 7.90 -5.56
C ILE A 109 3.15 9.25 -6.27
N ASP A 110 4.09 9.61 -7.14
CA ASP A 110 4.07 10.89 -7.85
C ASP A 110 2.91 11.03 -8.83
N SER A 111 2.38 9.92 -9.32
CA SER A 111 1.26 9.89 -10.26
C SER A 111 -0.11 10.09 -9.63
N PHE A 112 -0.22 10.01 -8.31
CA PHE A 112 -1.46 10.34 -7.62
C PHE A 112 -1.68 11.85 -7.49
N PRO A 113 -2.95 12.32 -7.48
CA PRO A 113 -3.27 13.72 -7.24
C PRO A 113 -2.76 14.20 -5.87
N CYS A 114 -2.49 15.50 -5.75
CA CYS A 114 -2.24 16.13 -4.45
C CYS A 114 -3.53 16.16 -3.62
N ASN A 115 -3.40 16.16 -2.27
CA ASN A 115 -4.54 16.23 -1.34
C ASN A 115 -5.64 15.19 -1.62
N TYR A 116 -5.23 13.93 -1.85
CA TYR A 116 -6.12 12.89 -2.35
C TYR A 116 -6.45 11.82 -1.30
N PHE A 117 -5.45 11.35 -0.54
CA PHE A 117 -5.66 10.25 0.42
C PHE A 117 -6.04 10.74 1.81
N ASN A 118 -7.06 10.08 2.39
CA ASN A 118 -7.45 10.25 3.79
C ASN A 118 -6.68 9.30 4.70
N TYR A 119 -6.43 8.07 4.23
CA TYR A 119 -5.78 7.01 5.00
C TYR A 119 -4.66 6.37 4.20
N VAL A 120 -3.59 6.01 4.90
CA VAL A 120 -2.48 5.23 4.32
C VAL A 120 -2.18 4.05 5.23
N ASN A 121 -2.20 2.85 4.67
CA ASN A 121 -1.90 1.61 5.36
C ASN A 121 -0.56 1.06 4.88
N ILE A 122 0.31 0.68 5.82
CA ILE A 122 1.62 0.08 5.57
C ILE A 122 1.78 -1.07 6.55
N PHE A 123 1.31 -2.26 6.17
CA PHE A 123 1.25 -3.39 7.09
C PHE A 123 2.32 -4.43 6.79
N PHE A 124 3.16 -4.73 7.79
CA PHE A 124 4.24 -5.72 7.73
C PHE A 124 5.18 -5.54 6.53
N PRO A 125 5.69 -4.31 6.31
CA PRO A 125 6.66 -4.08 5.25
C PRO A 125 7.92 -4.90 5.49
N ASP A 126 8.72 -5.14 4.44
CA ASP A 126 9.99 -5.86 4.53
C ASP A 126 10.94 -5.19 5.55
N PRO A 127 11.30 -5.84 6.64
CA PRO A 127 12.03 -5.21 7.74
C PRO A 127 13.53 -5.04 7.47
N TRP A 128 14.08 -5.75 6.46
CA TRP A 128 15.50 -5.74 6.11
C TRP A 128 16.42 -5.85 7.35
N PRO A 129 16.46 -6.99 8.06
CA PRO A 129 17.06 -7.09 9.39
C PRO A 129 18.58 -6.87 9.41
N LYS A 130 19.28 -7.14 8.31
CA LYS A 130 20.74 -6.94 8.21
C LYS A 130 21.07 -5.46 8.04
N ARG A 131 21.96 -4.87 8.86
CA ARG A 131 22.34 -3.45 8.82
C ARG A 131 22.66 -2.94 7.41
N ARG A 132 23.44 -3.72 6.61
CA ARG A 132 23.78 -3.37 5.22
C ARG A 132 22.56 -3.23 4.30
N HIS A 133 21.38 -3.74 4.70
CA HIS A 133 20.13 -3.68 3.96
C HIS A 133 19.17 -2.58 4.46
N HIS A 134 19.45 -1.88 5.58
CA HIS A 134 18.58 -0.84 6.11
C HIS A 134 18.29 0.26 5.08
N LYS A 135 19.26 0.56 4.19
CA LYS A 135 19.07 1.49 3.05
C LYS A 135 17.95 1.11 2.08
N ARG A 136 17.40 -0.11 2.20
CA ARG A 136 16.27 -0.60 1.39
C ARG A 136 14.92 -0.30 2.04
N ARG A 137 14.91 0.13 3.30
CA ARG A 137 13.68 0.56 3.99
C ARG A 137 13.17 1.82 3.30
N PHE A 138 11.90 1.80 2.91
CA PHE A 138 11.37 2.90 2.10
C PHE A 138 10.82 4.06 2.94
N ILE A 139 10.54 3.86 4.24
CA ILE A 139 10.15 4.95 5.14
C ILE A 139 11.37 5.84 5.40
N THR A 140 11.52 6.87 4.59
CA THR A 140 12.60 7.85 4.63
C THR A 140 12.01 9.25 4.53
N LYS A 141 12.79 10.27 4.91
CA LYS A 141 12.36 11.68 4.71
C LYS A 141 11.91 11.92 3.28
N PHE A 142 12.66 11.44 2.28
CA PHE A 142 12.32 11.59 0.86
C PHE A 142 10.95 11.00 0.52
N PHE A 143 10.63 9.80 1.01
CA PHE A 143 9.32 9.20 0.79
C PHE A 143 8.21 9.95 1.54
N LEU A 144 8.47 10.38 2.77
CA LEU A 144 7.50 11.14 3.57
C LEU A 144 7.19 12.50 2.93
N ASP A 145 8.18 13.19 2.35
CA ASP A 145 7.97 14.44 1.61
C ASP A 145 7.01 14.23 0.43
N LYS A 146 7.20 13.16 -0.35
CA LYS A 146 6.30 12.80 -1.45
C LYS A 146 4.90 12.43 -0.95
N LEU A 147 4.83 11.55 0.06
CA LEU A 147 3.57 11.09 0.62
C LEU A 147 2.73 12.24 1.15
N LYS A 148 3.36 13.17 1.89
CA LYS A 148 2.70 14.33 2.47
C LYS A 148 1.93 15.16 1.44
N THR A 149 2.48 15.33 0.24
CA THR A 149 1.79 16.09 -0.83
C THR A 149 0.50 15.42 -1.32
N LYS A 150 0.38 14.10 -1.12
CA LYS A 150 -0.76 13.30 -1.58
C LYS A 150 -1.85 13.16 -0.52
N LEU A 151 -1.56 13.57 0.71
CA LEU A 151 -2.49 13.42 1.83
C LEU A 151 -3.41 14.63 1.97
N LYS A 152 -4.67 14.38 2.32
CA LYS A 152 -5.61 15.40 2.73
C LYS A 152 -5.21 15.99 4.10
N LYS A 153 -5.72 17.18 4.44
CA LYS A 153 -5.43 17.84 5.72
C LYS A 153 -5.75 16.96 6.94
N ASN A 154 -6.89 16.26 6.89
CA ASN A 154 -7.30 15.31 7.93
C ASN A 154 -6.93 13.90 7.47
N ASN A 155 -5.67 13.54 7.61
CA ASN A 155 -5.15 12.25 7.19
C ASN A 155 -4.73 11.38 8.38
N GLN A 156 -4.61 10.09 8.11
CA GLN A 156 -4.03 9.13 9.04
C GLN A 156 -3.12 8.15 8.31
N VAL A 157 -1.91 8.00 8.80
CA VAL A 157 -0.97 6.97 8.35
C VAL A 157 -0.86 5.92 9.44
N HIS A 158 -1.05 4.65 9.07
CA HIS A 158 -1.00 3.51 9.96
C HIS A 158 0.08 2.52 9.48
N ILE A 159 1.10 2.33 10.30
CA ILE A 159 2.18 1.36 10.05
C ILE A 159 2.10 0.27 11.10
N ALA A 160 2.10 -1.00 10.70
CA ALA A 160 2.15 -2.14 11.62
C ALA A 160 3.31 -3.07 11.27
N SER A 161 4.04 -3.57 12.29
CA SER A 161 5.11 -4.56 12.10
C SER A 161 5.38 -5.33 13.39
N ASP A 162 5.83 -6.58 13.26
CA ASP A 162 6.33 -7.43 14.35
C ASP A 162 7.86 -7.38 14.48
N HIS A 163 8.53 -6.56 13.68
CA HIS A 163 9.98 -6.44 13.69
C HIS A 163 10.44 -5.20 14.46
N ILE A 164 10.87 -5.40 15.70
CA ILE A 164 11.19 -4.32 16.65
C ILE A 164 12.18 -3.29 16.10
N ASN A 165 13.30 -3.72 15.49
CA ASN A 165 14.31 -2.79 14.97
C ASN A 165 13.76 -1.94 13.81
N TYR A 166 12.87 -2.51 12.97
CA TYR A 166 12.22 -1.76 11.90
C TYR A 166 11.33 -0.65 12.46
N ILE A 167 10.55 -0.98 13.47
CA ILE A 167 9.63 -0.04 14.12
C ILE A 167 10.38 1.08 14.83
N PHE A 168 11.47 0.77 15.56
CA PHE A 168 12.28 1.80 16.21
C PHE A 168 12.94 2.74 15.21
N ASP A 169 13.53 2.21 14.13
CA ASP A 169 14.12 3.05 13.08
C ASP A 169 13.04 3.91 12.40
N THR A 170 11.87 3.34 12.11
CA THR A 170 10.73 4.08 11.56
C THR A 170 10.27 5.20 12.50
N LYS A 171 10.14 4.90 13.79
CA LYS A 171 9.81 5.89 14.82
C LYS A 171 10.84 7.02 14.88
N HIS A 172 12.13 6.68 14.81
CA HIS A 172 13.21 7.67 14.80
C HIS A 172 13.09 8.61 13.59
N VAL A 173 12.87 8.05 12.39
CA VAL A 173 12.65 8.86 11.18
C VAL A 173 11.43 9.78 11.33
N LEU A 174 10.33 9.26 11.87
CA LEU A 174 9.10 10.02 12.05
C LEU A 174 9.24 11.13 13.12
N ASN A 175 9.88 10.84 14.23
CA ASN A 175 10.11 11.84 15.28
C ASN A 175 10.91 13.02 14.75
N ASN A 176 11.99 12.75 14.01
CA ASN A 176 12.83 13.79 13.40
C ASN A 176 12.08 14.54 12.27
N TYR A 177 11.20 13.87 11.55
CA TYR A 177 10.44 14.47 10.46
C TYR A 177 9.31 15.39 10.95
N LEU A 178 8.63 14.97 12.02
CA LEU A 178 7.45 15.66 12.56
C LEU A 178 7.78 16.61 13.72
N ASP A 179 9.02 16.63 14.17
CA ASP A 179 9.49 17.35 15.37
C ASP A 179 8.59 17.07 16.60
N LYS A 180 8.16 15.81 16.72
CA LYS A 180 7.33 15.35 17.85
C LYS A 180 7.56 13.88 18.16
N CYS A 181 7.27 13.46 19.38
CA CYS A 181 7.37 12.07 19.79
C CYS A 181 6.13 11.27 19.37
N ILE A 182 6.31 10.36 18.41
CA ILE A 182 5.27 9.40 18.02
C ILE A 182 5.22 8.27 19.06
N GLN A 183 4.02 7.95 19.52
CA GLN A 183 3.81 6.85 20.46
C GLN A 183 3.48 5.55 19.73
N PHE A 184 3.88 4.42 20.33
CA PHE A 184 3.41 3.11 19.90
C PHE A 184 2.00 2.88 20.45
N SER A 185 1.16 2.26 19.65
CA SER A 185 -0.08 1.67 20.14
C SER A 185 0.14 0.16 20.36
N ASN A 186 -0.13 -0.31 21.56
CA ASN A 186 -0.19 -1.75 21.87
C ASN A 186 -1.56 -2.34 21.53
N HIS A 187 -2.53 -1.49 21.22
CA HIS A 187 -3.85 -1.91 20.82
C HIS A 187 -3.90 -2.03 19.30
N ARG A 188 -4.15 -3.24 18.86
CA ARG A 188 -4.46 -3.49 17.47
C ARG A 188 -5.68 -2.67 17.08
N SER A 189 -5.50 -1.73 16.15
CA SER A 189 -6.61 -0.99 15.59
C SER A 189 -7.53 -1.91 14.76
N ASN A 190 -8.64 -1.37 14.30
CA ASN A 190 -9.68 -2.13 13.58
C ASN A 190 -9.26 -2.44 12.11
N ARG A 191 -7.99 -2.88 11.90
CA ARG A 191 -7.46 -3.26 10.60
C ARG A 191 -7.68 -4.76 10.31
N PRO A 192 -7.79 -5.17 9.04
CA PRO A 192 -7.88 -6.58 8.68
C PRO A 192 -6.66 -7.37 9.15
N ILE A 193 -6.86 -8.62 9.53
CA ILE A 193 -5.77 -9.53 9.88
C ILE A 193 -5.13 -10.05 8.60
N THR A 194 -3.82 -9.78 8.42
CA THR A 194 -3.04 -10.29 7.30
C THR A 194 -2.40 -11.64 7.63
N LYS A 195 -1.97 -12.39 6.61
CA LYS A 195 -1.22 -13.64 6.83
C LYS A 195 0.10 -13.40 7.58
N TYR A 196 0.71 -12.23 7.38
CA TYR A 196 1.96 -11.87 8.09
C TYR A 196 1.69 -11.66 9.57
N GLU A 197 0.57 -11.02 9.90
CA GLU A 197 0.13 -10.89 11.29
C GLU A 197 -0.16 -12.24 11.93
N LYS A 198 -0.90 -13.12 11.25
CA LYS A 198 -1.14 -14.51 11.73
C LYS A 198 0.17 -15.24 12.00
N LYS A 199 1.16 -15.09 11.09
CA LYS A 199 2.49 -15.68 11.25
C LYS A 199 3.25 -15.06 12.44
N ALA A 200 3.14 -13.76 12.67
CA ALA A 200 3.73 -13.10 13.83
C ALA A 200 3.09 -13.61 15.13
N MET A 201 1.77 -13.67 15.17
CA MET A 201 1.00 -14.19 16.33
C MET A 201 1.36 -15.66 16.62
N SER A 202 1.49 -16.52 15.62
CA SER A 202 1.89 -17.92 15.81
C SER A 202 3.28 -18.08 16.40
N LYS A 203 4.16 -17.09 16.19
CA LYS A 203 5.50 -17.02 16.78
C LYS A 203 5.52 -16.28 18.13
N ARG A 204 4.38 -15.83 18.62
CA ARG A 204 4.24 -14.98 19.82
C ARG A 204 5.04 -13.67 19.73
N ASN A 205 5.25 -13.14 18.51
CA ASN A 205 5.88 -11.84 18.32
C ASN A 205 4.92 -10.74 18.78
N ILE A 206 5.48 -9.70 19.42
CA ILE A 206 4.74 -8.47 19.71
C ILE A 206 4.55 -7.70 18.41
N ILE A 207 3.33 -7.23 18.16
CA ILE A 207 3.01 -6.40 17.02
C ILE A 207 2.90 -4.96 17.50
N PHE A 208 3.58 -4.08 16.81
CA PHE A 208 3.58 -2.64 17.09
C PHE A 208 2.81 -1.91 16.01
N ASP A 209 1.95 -1.02 16.42
CA ASP A 209 1.20 -0.12 15.55
C ASP A 209 1.69 1.32 15.78
N LEU A 210 2.00 2.05 14.70
CA LEU A 210 2.29 3.47 14.67
C LEU A 210 1.18 4.16 13.91
N ILE A 211 0.47 5.09 14.55
CA ILE A 211 -0.62 5.84 13.95
C ILE A 211 -0.32 7.34 14.12
N PHE A 212 -0.28 8.05 13.00
CA PHE A 212 0.07 9.47 12.99
C PHE A 212 -0.53 10.18 11.78
N SER A 213 -0.41 11.51 11.75
CA SER A 213 -0.76 12.38 10.61
C SER A 213 0.48 13.11 10.11
N LEU A 214 0.57 13.34 8.80
CA LEU A 214 1.65 14.08 8.12
C LEU A 214 1.22 15.49 7.74
#